data_7fa2abf22a1ca0b39a58809178885a88
#
_entry.id   7fa2abf22a1ca0b39a58809178885a88
#
_cell.length_a   1.000
_cell.length_b   1.000
_cell.length_c   1.000
_cell.angle_alpha   90.00
_cell.angle_beta   90.00
_cell.angle_gamma   90.00
#
_symmetry.space_group_name_H-M   'P 1'
#
loop_
_entity.id
_entity.type
_entity.pdbx_description
1 polymer ?
#
loop_
_entity_poly.entity_id
_entity_poly.type
_entity_poly.pdbx_seq_one_letter_code
_entity_poly.pdbx_strand_id
1 'polypeptide(L)'
;MKTKIFCDIAELNLIKKFNKKKIVKGFTTNPSLMRKAGAKDYRSYSKKILSICNNKPVSLEVFADDYVNMKKQAMQINTWAKNVYVKVPIANSKGEFMGRIIKELNSQNIKLNITAIYSAKQTEKILKLINKKT
;
A
#
# COMPACT_ATOMS: atom_id res chain seq x y z
N MET A 1 18.79 11.39 10.82
CA MET A 1 17.62 10.88 10.09
C MET A 1 16.46 10.79 11.07
N LYS A 2 15.31 11.41 10.77
CA LYS A 2 14.14 11.35 11.69
C LYS A 2 13.26 10.16 11.31
N THR A 3 12.97 9.28 12.27
CA THR A 3 12.03 8.16 12.11
C THR A 3 10.64 8.67 11.76
N LYS A 4 10.02 8.10 10.73
CA LYS A 4 8.64 8.38 10.34
C LYS A 4 7.73 7.31 10.94
N ILE A 5 6.68 7.71 11.64
CA ILE A 5 5.72 6.80 12.27
C ILE A 5 4.48 6.69 11.38
N PHE A 6 4.12 5.46 11.03
CA PHE A 6 2.89 5.12 10.31
C PHE A 6 1.99 4.28 11.22
N CYS A 7 0.67 4.47 11.10
CA CYS A 7 -0.31 3.66 11.84
C CYS A 7 -0.90 2.60 10.91
N ASP A 8 -0.84 1.35 11.34
CA ASP A 8 -1.46 0.21 10.63
C ASP A 8 -2.87 -0.04 11.19
N ILE A 9 -3.84 0.68 10.65
CA ILE A 9 -5.24 0.68 11.12
C ILE A 9 -6.21 0.92 9.98
N ALA A 10 -7.45 0.42 10.11
CA ALA A 10 -8.52 0.64 9.14
C ALA A 10 -9.80 1.24 9.73
N GLU A 11 -9.97 1.28 11.06
CA GLU A 11 -11.12 1.89 11.70
C GLU A 11 -11.16 3.41 11.49
N LEU A 12 -12.22 3.90 10.86
CA LEU A 12 -12.35 5.32 10.47
C LEU A 12 -12.21 6.28 11.65
N ASN A 13 -12.76 5.93 12.82
CA ASN A 13 -12.68 6.78 14.01
C ASN A 13 -11.25 6.88 14.55
N LEU A 14 -10.51 5.78 14.55
CA LEU A 14 -9.11 5.77 14.96
C LEU A 14 -8.23 6.53 13.94
N ILE A 15 -8.49 6.35 12.64
CA ILE A 15 -7.81 7.10 11.60
C ILE A 15 -8.03 8.61 11.80
N LYS A 16 -9.27 9.06 12.00
CA LYS A 16 -9.58 10.48 12.29
C LYS A 16 -8.81 10.99 13.51
N LYS A 17 -8.79 10.21 14.59
CA LYS A 17 -8.07 10.54 15.83
C LYS A 17 -6.57 10.69 15.59
N PHE A 18 -5.94 9.70 14.98
CA PHE A 18 -4.50 9.68 14.76
C PHE A 18 -4.05 10.62 13.63
N ASN A 19 -4.91 10.91 12.65
CA ASN A 19 -4.60 11.85 11.58
C ASN A 19 -4.33 13.27 12.11
N LYS A 20 -4.95 13.66 13.23
CA LYS A 20 -4.69 14.95 13.89
C LYS A 20 -3.31 15.04 14.54
N LYS A 21 -2.64 13.92 14.80
CA LYS A 21 -1.35 13.89 15.46
C LYS A 21 -0.20 14.16 14.47
N LYS A 22 0.60 15.21 14.72
CA LYS A 22 1.74 15.60 13.88
C LYS A 22 2.83 14.53 13.77
N ILE A 23 2.97 13.68 14.79
CA ILE A 23 3.95 12.58 14.82
C ILE A 23 3.60 11.49 13.81
N VAL A 24 2.30 11.24 13.54
CA VAL A 24 1.84 10.26 12.55
C VAL A 24 2.05 10.83 11.15
N LYS A 25 2.83 10.15 10.34
CA LYS A 25 3.23 10.58 8.99
C LYS A 25 2.42 9.91 7.87
N GLY A 26 1.68 8.88 8.18
CA GLY A 26 0.83 8.17 7.22
C GLY A 26 0.15 6.97 7.82
N PHE A 27 -0.56 6.23 6.98
CA PHE A 27 -1.32 5.06 7.37
C PHE A 27 -1.04 3.91 6.42
N THR A 28 -1.06 2.71 6.97
CA THR A 28 -1.07 1.47 6.21
C THR A 28 -2.32 0.68 6.53
N THR A 29 -2.83 -0.03 5.55
CA THR A 29 -3.98 -0.92 5.70
C THR A 29 -3.75 -2.22 4.96
N ASN A 30 -4.67 -3.13 5.11
CA ASN A 30 -4.78 -4.31 4.27
C ASN A 30 -6.25 -4.78 4.21
N PRO A 31 -6.62 -5.67 3.27
CA PRO A 31 -7.99 -6.13 3.12
C PRO A 31 -8.59 -6.76 4.38
N SER A 32 -7.77 -7.46 5.16
CA SER A 32 -8.22 -8.10 6.41
C SER A 32 -8.56 -7.09 7.50
N LEU A 33 -7.73 -6.05 7.68
CA LEU A 33 -8.01 -4.96 8.61
C LEU A 33 -9.27 -4.21 8.21
N MET A 34 -9.44 -3.91 6.92
CA MET A 34 -10.65 -3.24 6.44
C MET A 34 -11.91 -4.07 6.67
N ARG A 35 -11.86 -5.37 6.42
CA ARG A 35 -12.98 -6.29 6.68
C ARG A 35 -13.34 -6.33 8.16
N LYS A 36 -12.36 -6.42 9.06
CA LYS A 36 -12.56 -6.34 10.52
C LYS A 36 -13.16 -5.00 10.96
N ALA A 37 -12.82 -3.91 10.27
CA ALA A 37 -13.38 -2.58 10.52
C ALA A 37 -14.79 -2.37 9.92
N GLY A 38 -15.39 -3.40 9.32
CA GLY A 38 -16.75 -3.38 8.79
C GLY A 38 -16.87 -2.92 7.33
N ALA A 39 -15.78 -2.91 6.58
CA ALA A 39 -15.83 -2.60 5.16
C ALA A 39 -16.63 -3.66 4.37
N LYS A 40 -17.70 -3.24 3.72
CA LYS A 40 -18.51 -4.09 2.82
C LYS A 40 -17.99 -4.07 1.40
N ASP A 41 -17.46 -2.92 0.96
CA ASP A 41 -16.86 -2.71 -0.35
C ASP A 41 -15.48 -2.07 -0.18
N TYR A 42 -14.45 -2.71 -0.73
CA TYR A 42 -13.06 -2.30 -0.57
C TYR A 42 -12.78 -0.92 -1.15
N ARG A 43 -13.28 -0.65 -2.36
CA ARG A 43 -13.06 0.62 -3.06
C ARG A 43 -13.71 1.79 -2.32
N SER A 44 -14.98 1.65 -1.97
CA SER A 44 -15.73 2.71 -1.28
C SER A 44 -15.13 3.01 0.09
N TYR A 45 -14.73 1.97 0.83
CA TYR A 45 -14.09 2.12 2.14
C TYR A 45 -12.70 2.78 2.03
N SER A 46 -11.89 2.34 1.07
CA SER A 46 -10.58 2.92 0.78
C SER A 46 -10.68 4.40 0.45
N LYS A 47 -11.65 4.80 -0.37
CA LYS A 47 -11.88 6.21 -0.71
C LYS A 47 -12.25 7.05 0.50
N LYS A 48 -13.00 6.51 1.47
CA LYS A 48 -13.28 7.19 2.74
C LYS A 48 -12.00 7.42 3.54
N ILE A 49 -11.15 6.41 3.66
CA ILE A 49 -9.84 6.54 4.34
C ILE A 49 -8.98 7.59 3.66
N LEU A 50 -8.85 7.52 2.34
CA LEU A 50 -8.04 8.48 1.55
C LEU A 50 -8.51 9.92 1.73
N SER A 51 -9.84 10.15 1.75
CA SER A 51 -10.43 11.45 1.98
C SER A 51 -10.13 12.00 3.39
N ILE A 52 -10.19 11.16 4.42
CA ILE A 52 -9.85 11.56 5.79
C ILE A 52 -8.36 11.93 5.90
N CYS A 53 -7.50 11.23 5.16
CA CYS A 53 -6.05 11.36 5.21
C CYS A 53 -5.47 12.18 4.06
N ASN A 54 -6.22 13.11 3.47
CA ASN A 54 -5.87 13.81 2.23
C ASN A 54 -4.45 14.42 2.19
N ASN A 55 -3.88 14.76 3.36
CA ASN A 55 -2.54 15.33 3.51
C ASN A 55 -1.47 14.30 3.91
N LYS A 56 -1.83 13.04 4.11
CA LYS A 56 -0.89 11.99 4.53
C LYS A 56 -0.99 10.77 3.63
N PRO A 57 0.14 10.11 3.34
CA PRO A 57 0.14 8.90 2.53
C PRO A 57 -0.66 7.77 3.18
N VAL A 58 -1.39 7.04 2.37
CA VAL A 58 -2.14 5.84 2.77
C VAL A 58 -1.76 4.69 1.86
N SER A 59 -1.30 3.59 2.44
CA SER A 59 -0.99 2.37 1.68
C SER A 59 -2.22 1.45 1.62
N LEU A 60 -2.63 1.14 0.40
CA LEU A 60 -3.77 0.27 0.07
C LEU A 60 -3.26 -0.96 -0.69
N GLU A 61 -3.55 -2.14 -0.20
CA GLU A 61 -3.00 -3.39 -0.71
C GLU A 61 -3.85 -3.99 -1.84
N VAL A 62 -3.17 -4.50 -2.88
CA VAL A 62 -3.77 -5.41 -3.85
C VAL A 62 -4.07 -6.75 -3.17
N PHE A 63 -5.11 -7.45 -3.61
CA PHE A 63 -5.50 -8.76 -3.06
C PHE A 63 -5.61 -9.86 -4.12
N ALA A 64 -5.40 -9.53 -5.40
CA ALA A 64 -5.22 -10.53 -6.45
C ALA A 64 -3.90 -11.27 -6.27
N ASP A 65 -3.88 -12.53 -6.66
CA ASP A 65 -2.73 -13.42 -6.44
C ASP A 65 -1.94 -13.72 -7.73
N ASP A 66 -2.53 -13.44 -8.88
CA ASP A 66 -1.87 -13.58 -10.17
C ASP A 66 -1.40 -12.24 -10.74
N TYR A 67 -0.39 -12.31 -11.60
CA TYR A 67 0.25 -11.15 -12.21
C TYR A 67 -0.73 -10.19 -12.91
N VAL A 68 -1.63 -10.71 -13.73
CA VAL A 68 -2.52 -9.89 -14.58
C VAL A 68 -3.51 -9.10 -13.72
N ASN A 69 -4.18 -9.79 -12.80
CA ASN A 69 -5.17 -9.17 -11.93
C ASN A 69 -4.50 -8.27 -10.88
N MET A 70 -3.33 -8.65 -10.34
CA MET A 70 -2.58 -7.82 -9.41
C MET A 70 -2.17 -6.49 -10.05
N LYS A 71 -1.67 -6.52 -11.30
CA LYS A 71 -1.34 -5.31 -12.07
C LYS A 71 -2.56 -4.45 -12.31
N LYS A 72 -3.68 -5.05 -12.74
CA LYS A 72 -4.95 -4.34 -12.97
C LYS A 72 -5.45 -3.66 -11.69
N GLN A 73 -5.43 -4.35 -10.56
CA GLN A 73 -5.81 -3.78 -9.27
C GLN A 73 -4.88 -2.65 -8.85
N ALA A 74 -3.57 -2.83 -8.99
CA ALA A 74 -2.59 -1.80 -8.65
C ALA A 74 -2.81 -0.51 -9.43
N MET A 75 -3.01 -0.62 -10.75
CA MET A 75 -3.32 0.51 -11.63
C MET A 75 -4.62 1.20 -11.19
N GLN A 76 -5.65 0.44 -10.87
CA GLN A 76 -6.93 0.97 -10.43
C GLN A 76 -6.82 1.69 -9.08
N ILE A 77 -6.15 1.09 -8.09
CA ILE A 77 -5.93 1.69 -6.76
C ILE A 77 -5.18 3.02 -6.91
N ASN A 78 -4.17 3.08 -7.77
CA ASN A 78 -3.39 4.30 -8.01
C ASN A 78 -4.24 5.50 -8.47
N THR A 79 -5.38 5.25 -9.11
CA THR A 79 -6.27 6.32 -9.59
C THR A 79 -7.20 6.89 -8.51
N TRP A 80 -7.27 6.32 -7.32
CA TRP A 80 -8.28 6.67 -6.33
C TRP A 80 -8.02 7.99 -5.62
N ALA A 81 -6.76 8.36 -5.42
CA ALA A 81 -6.38 9.67 -4.85
C ALA A 81 -4.88 9.94 -5.02
N LYS A 82 -4.46 11.21 -4.86
CA LYS A 82 -3.05 11.62 -4.96
C LYS A 82 -2.18 11.13 -3.80
N ASN A 83 -2.76 10.84 -2.64
CA ASN A 83 -2.05 10.40 -1.44
C ASN A 83 -1.98 8.87 -1.29
N VAL A 84 -2.40 8.10 -2.31
CA VAL A 84 -2.33 6.65 -2.28
C VAL A 84 -0.91 6.15 -2.56
N TYR A 85 -0.51 5.12 -1.82
CA TYR A 85 0.59 4.22 -2.12
C TYR A 85 0.03 2.84 -2.37
N VAL A 86 0.36 2.24 -3.50
CA VAL A 86 -0.10 0.88 -3.82
C VAL A 86 0.77 -0.11 -3.09
N LYS A 87 0.18 -0.90 -2.20
CA LYS A 87 0.87 -1.92 -1.43
C LYS A 87 0.84 -3.24 -2.20
N VAL A 88 2.02 -3.75 -2.52
CA VAL A 88 2.21 -4.95 -3.35
C VAL A 88 3.09 -5.95 -2.61
N PRO A 89 2.68 -7.22 -2.46
CA PRO A 89 3.50 -8.22 -1.81
C PRO A 89 4.72 -8.58 -2.70
N ILE A 90 5.85 -8.88 -2.06
CA ILE A 90 7.06 -9.31 -2.76
C ILE A 90 6.89 -10.67 -3.45
N ALA A 91 6.00 -11.50 -2.92
CA ALA A 91 5.64 -12.81 -3.47
C ALA A 91 4.14 -13.03 -3.34
N ASN A 92 3.55 -13.82 -4.24
CA ASN A 92 2.18 -14.26 -4.16
C ASN A 92 1.99 -15.43 -3.17
N SER A 93 0.76 -15.96 -3.03
CA SER A 93 0.47 -17.07 -2.11
C SER A 93 1.21 -18.37 -2.47
N LYS A 94 1.64 -18.52 -3.71
CA LYS A 94 2.45 -19.66 -4.20
C LYS A 94 3.96 -19.46 -3.98
N GLY A 95 4.38 -18.34 -3.40
CA GLY A 95 5.79 -18.00 -3.22
C GLY A 95 6.49 -17.48 -4.49
N GLU A 96 5.76 -17.20 -5.55
CA GLU A 96 6.32 -16.66 -6.79
C GLU A 96 6.70 -15.18 -6.60
N PHE A 97 7.93 -14.83 -6.98
CA PHE A 97 8.46 -13.49 -6.82
C PHE A 97 7.76 -12.48 -7.75
N MET A 98 7.20 -11.43 -7.19
CA MET A 98 6.44 -10.39 -7.92
C MET A 98 7.31 -9.25 -8.47
N GLY A 99 8.62 -9.47 -8.61
CA GLY A 99 9.57 -8.44 -9.05
C GLY A 99 9.23 -7.82 -10.40
N ARG A 100 8.71 -8.59 -11.35
CA ARG A 100 8.31 -8.07 -12.66
C ARG A 100 7.23 -7.00 -12.55
N ILE A 101 6.15 -7.25 -11.81
CA ILE A 101 5.07 -6.28 -11.64
C ILE A 101 5.54 -5.06 -10.85
N ILE A 102 6.35 -5.27 -9.81
CA ILE A 102 6.91 -4.18 -9.00
C ILE A 102 7.76 -3.25 -9.89
N LYS A 103 8.63 -3.81 -10.74
CA LYS A 103 9.42 -3.04 -11.70
C LYS A 103 8.56 -2.26 -12.69
N GLU A 104 7.52 -2.89 -13.25
CA GLU A 104 6.62 -2.24 -14.20
C GLU A 104 5.85 -1.09 -13.57
N LEU A 105 5.27 -1.27 -12.38
CA LEU A 105 4.56 -0.23 -11.67
C LEU A 105 5.49 0.93 -11.26
N ASN A 106 6.70 0.60 -10.81
CA ASN A 106 7.71 1.60 -10.47
C ASN A 106 8.14 2.44 -11.68
N SER A 107 8.32 1.81 -12.86
CA SER A 107 8.67 2.52 -14.10
C SER A 107 7.59 3.50 -14.57
N GLN A 108 6.35 3.30 -14.14
CA GLN A 108 5.21 4.20 -14.39
C GLN A 108 5.05 5.27 -13.31
N ASN A 109 6.04 5.46 -12.43
CA ASN A 109 6.02 6.41 -11.32
C ASN A 109 4.87 6.19 -10.32
N ILE A 110 4.35 4.96 -10.22
CA ILE A 110 3.36 4.59 -9.21
C ILE A 110 4.08 4.49 -7.86
N LYS A 111 3.57 5.20 -6.87
CA LYS A 111 4.08 5.14 -5.50
C LYS A 111 3.76 3.79 -4.88
N LEU A 112 4.81 3.05 -4.49
CA LEU A 112 4.71 1.68 -4.00
C LEU A 112 5.06 1.55 -2.53
N ASN A 113 4.37 0.63 -1.85
CA ASN A 113 4.77 0.06 -0.58
C ASN A 113 4.92 -1.45 -0.79
N ILE A 114 6.15 -1.95 -0.83
CA ILE A 114 6.41 -3.36 -1.06
C ILE A 114 6.38 -4.09 0.27
N THR A 115 5.45 -5.03 0.40
CA THR A 115 5.14 -5.70 1.67
C THR A 115 5.57 -7.17 1.68
N ALA A 116 5.44 -7.81 2.86
CA ALA A 116 5.80 -9.21 3.10
C ALA A 116 7.28 -9.53 2.81
N ILE A 117 8.17 -8.59 3.09
CA ILE A 117 9.62 -8.78 3.02
C ILE A 117 10.10 -9.27 4.38
N TYR A 118 10.68 -10.47 4.41
CA TYR A 118 11.14 -11.14 5.64
C TYR A 118 12.64 -11.42 5.66
N SER A 119 13.39 -11.05 4.62
CA SER A 119 14.84 -11.29 4.56
C SER A 119 15.60 -10.17 3.84
N ALA A 120 16.88 -10.00 4.22
CA ALA A 120 17.79 -9.08 3.54
C ALA A 120 17.91 -9.41 2.03
N LYS A 121 17.97 -10.70 1.69
CA LYS A 121 18.03 -11.16 0.29
C LYS A 121 16.84 -10.71 -0.56
N GLN A 122 15.62 -10.69 0.04
CA GLN A 122 14.44 -10.16 -0.63
C GLN A 122 14.56 -8.65 -0.84
N THR A 123 15.03 -7.91 0.16
CA THR A 123 15.26 -6.47 0.06
C THR A 123 16.28 -6.16 -1.06
N GLU A 124 17.40 -6.86 -1.11
CA GLU A 124 18.41 -6.67 -2.15
C GLU A 124 17.86 -6.91 -3.56
N LYS A 125 17.03 -7.95 -3.75
CA LYS A 125 16.37 -8.21 -5.02
C LYS A 125 15.49 -7.03 -5.46
N ILE A 126 14.70 -6.47 -4.55
CA ILE A 126 13.82 -5.34 -4.85
C ILE A 126 14.62 -4.07 -5.16
N LEU A 127 15.65 -3.76 -4.38
CA LEU A 127 16.48 -2.56 -4.58
C LEU A 127 17.15 -2.51 -5.96
N LYS A 128 17.36 -3.67 -6.59
CA LYS A 128 17.90 -3.76 -7.97
C LYS A 128 16.85 -3.47 -9.05
N LEU A 129 15.56 -3.49 -8.71
CA LEU A 129 14.45 -3.37 -9.65
C LEU A 129 13.78 -2.00 -9.63
N ILE A 130 13.84 -1.30 -8.51
CA ILE A 130 13.17 -0.02 -8.32
C ILE A 130 14.14 1.16 -8.48
N ASN A 131 13.63 2.27 -8.97
CA ASN A 131 14.42 3.50 -8.95
C ASN A 131 14.24 4.22 -7.61
N LYS A 132 15.29 4.97 -7.20
CA LYS A 132 15.33 5.64 -5.89
C LYS A 132 14.43 6.88 -5.77
N LYS A 133 13.78 7.29 -6.86
CA LYS A 133 12.93 8.50 -6.89
C LYS A 133 11.45 8.20 -6.67
N THR A 134 11.08 6.95 -6.56
CA THR A 134 9.69 6.53 -6.43
C THR A 134 9.37 6.17 -5.00
#